data_37127ae7c1c1a69cd6cfebff2d5a9901
#
_entry.id   37127ae7c1c1a69cd6cfebff2d5a9901
#
_cell.length_a   1.000
_cell.length_b   1.000
_cell.length_c   1.000
_cell.angle_alpha   90.00
_cell.angle_beta   90.00
_cell.angle_gamma   90.00
#
_symmetry.space_group_name_H-M   'P 1'
#
loop_
_entity.id
_entity.type
_entity.pdbx_description
1 polymer ?
#
loop_
_entity_poly.entity_id
_entity_poly.type
_entity_poly.pdbx_seq_one_letter_code
_entity_poly.pdbx_strand_id
1 'polypeptide(L)'
;MIIGNIHHLQPWLAEELRQAIEHVKAQVTDATPTGKHDIDGNSLFYLVSEDMTQPYAERRAEYHARYLDIQIVLKGQEGMTFSTLPHGTPDTDWLADKDIAFLPEGEQEKTVVLSEGDFVVFWPGEVHKPLCAVGAPAQVRKVVVKMLVG
;
A
#
# COMPACT_ATOMS: atom_id res chain seq x y z
N MET A 1 6.49 5.01 -8.19
CA MET A 1 6.04 3.68 -7.75
C MET A 1 7.11 2.64 -8.04
N ILE A 2 7.30 1.69 -7.11
CA ILE A 2 8.20 0.54 -7.28
C ILE A 2 7.37 -0.71 -7.03
N ILE A 3 7.63 -1.78 -7.80
CA ILE A 3 7.06 -3.12 -7.57
C ILE A 3 8.23 -4.08 -7.41
N GLY A 4 8.14 -5.00 -6.46
CA GLY A 4 9.13 -6.04 -6.24
C GLY A 4 8.60 -7.17 -5.38
N ASN A 5 9.51 -8.02 -4.93
CA ASN A 5 9.20 -9.12 -4.04
C ASN A 5 10.15 -9.08 -2.84
N ILE A 6 9.63 -9.28 -1.64
CA ILE A 6 10.42 -9.17 -0.41
C ILE A 6 11.53 -10.22 -0.31
N HIS A 7 11.45 -11.30 -1.06
CA HIS A 7 12.47 -12.35 -1.09
C HIS A 7 13.56 -12.10 -2.15
N HIS A 8 13.39 -11.09 -3.00
CA HIS A 8 14.29 -10.76 -4.10
C HIS A 8 14.45 -9.24 -4.23
N LEU A 9 14.94 -8.59 -3.16
CA LEU A 9 15.10 -7.14 -3.15
C LEU A 9 16.20 -6.72 -4.13
N GLN A 10 15.89 -5.72 -4.96
CA GLN A 10 16.83 -5.17 -5.92
C GLN A 10 18.00 -4.48 -5.21
N PRO A 11 19.24 -4.62 -5.70
CA PRO A 11 20.42 -3.99 -5.06
C PRO A 11 20.36 -2.46 -5.02
N TRP A 12 19.63 -1.84 -5.94
CA TRP A 12 19.49 -0.39 -6.05
C TRP A 12 18.29 0.17 -5.27
N LEU A 13 17.53 -0.68 -4.58
CA LEU A 13 16.46 -0.20 -3.71
C LEU A 13 17.05 0.67 -2.59
N ALA A 14 16.46 1.86 -2.37
CA ALA A 14 16.91 2.78 -1.33
C ALA A 14 17.00 2.08 0.03
N GLU A 15 18.03 2.39 0.79
CA GLU A 15 18.33 1.69 2.04
C GLU A 15 17.21 1.78 3.07
N GLU A 16 16.54 2.93 3.18
CA GLU A 16 15.42 3.12 4.10
C GLU A 16 14.26 2.18 3.78
N LEU A 17 13.97 1.99 2.49
CA LEU A 17 12.91 1.09 2.05
C LEU A 17 13.31 -0.37 2.32
N ARG A 18 14.56 -0.70 2.02
CA ARG A 18 15.11 -2.04 2.29
C ARG A 18 15.00 -2.40 3.76
N GLN A 19 15.45 -1.50 4.64
CA GLN A 19 15.43 -1.72 6.09
C GLN A 19 14.00 -1.91 6.61
N ALA A 20 13.05 -1.12 6.14
CA ALA A 20 11.65 -1.26 6.52
C ALA A 20 11.06 -2.61 6.08
N ILE A 21 11.34 -3.02 4.84
CA ILE A 21 10.88 -4.33 4.31
C ILE A 21 11.52 -5.48 5.09
N GLU A 22 12.82 -5.42 5.34
CA GLU A 22 13.54 -6.45 6.10
C GLU A 22 13.02 -6.54 7.55
N HIS A 23 12.68 -5.42 8.17
CA HIS A 23 12.07 -5.39 9.50
C HIS A 23 10.74 -6.17 9.51
N VAL A 24 9.85 -5.86 8.58
CA VAL A 24 8.56 -6.55 8.44
C VAL A 24 8.78 -8.05 8.20
N LYS A 25 9.68 -8.39 7.30
CA LYS A 25 10.00 -9.78 6.97
C LYS A 25 10.50 -10.56 8.19
N ALA A 26 11.28 -9.92 9.07
CA ALA A 26 11.82 -10.55 10.28
C ALA A 26 10.81 -10.64 11.42
N GLN A 27 9.89 -9.68 11.55
CA GLN A 27 9.02 -9.52 12.71
C GLN A 27 7.60 -10.03 12.51
N VAL A 28 7.06 -9.96 11.29
CA VAL A 28 5.67 -10.31 11.04
C VAL A 28 5.53 -11.79 10.74
N THR A 29 4.65 -12.44 11.49
CA THR A 29 4.30 -13.87 11.31
C THR A 29 2.78 -14.01 11.19
N ASP A 30 2.30 -15.22 10.99
CA ASP A 30 0.86 -15.51 10.99
C ASP A 30 0.20 -15.19 12.35
N ALA A 31 0.97 -15.17 13.42
CA ALA A 31 0.50 -14.86 14.77
C ALA A 31 0.53 -13.38 15.10
N THR A 32 1.10 -12.54 14.24
CA THR A 32 1.14 -11.10 14.48
C THR A 32 -0.27 -10.51 14.46
N PRO A 33 -0.71 -9.82 15.52
CA PRO A 33 -2.05 -9.24 15.56
C PRO A 33 -2.25 -8.19 14.46
N THR A 34 -3.48 -8.08 13.98
CA THR A 34 -3.88 -6.95 13.14
C THR A 34 -3.80 -5.65 13.95
N GLY A 35 -3.59 -4.54 13.25
CA GLY A 35 -3.48 -3.22 13.85
C GLY A 35 -2.11 -2.59 13.62
N LYS A 36 -1.85 -1.52 14.37
CA LYS A 36 -0.64 -0.70 14.24
C LYS A 36 0.51 -1.26 15.07
N HIS A 37 1.69 -1.31 14.46
CA HIS A 37 2.94 -1.73 15.08
C HIS A 37 4.01 -0.67 14.82
N ASP A 38 4.66 -0.18 15.88
CA ASP A 38 5.67 0.86 15.75
C ASP A 38 7.03 0.27 15.36
N ILE A 39 7.74 0.98 14.49
CA ILE A 39 9.19 0.78 14.26
C ILE A 39 9.94 1.98 14.84
N ASP A 40 9.53 3.19 14.50
CA ASP A 40 10.09 4.45 15.00
C ASP A 40 8.96 5.48 15.21
N GLY A 41 8.09 5.20 16.17
CA GLY A 41 6.97 6.07 16.52
C GLY A 41 6.08 6.41 15.33
N ASN A 42 5.81 7.69 15.14
CA ASN A 42 5.01 8.18 14.02
C ASN A 42 5.82 8.41 12.73
N SER A 43 7.15 8.30 12.81
CA SER A 43 7.99 8.45 11.60
C SER A 43 8.01 7.19 10.76
N LEU A 44 7.88 6.03 11.39
CA LEU A 44 7.89 4.75 10.71
C LEU A 44 7.10 3.73 11.52
N PHE A 45 6.05 3.21 10.94
CA PHE A 45 5.20 2.18 11.54
C PHE A 45 4.57 1.32 10.45
N TYR A 46 3.94 0.24 10.81
CA TYR A 46 3.19 -0.57 9.86
C TYR A 46 1.85 -1.02 10.43
N LEU A 47 0.94 -1.29 9.52
CA LEU A 47 -0.40 -1.78 9.81
C LEU A 47 -0.50 -3.19 9.24
N VAL A 48 -0.92 -4.14 10.08
CA VAL A 48 -1.26 -5.49 9.63
C VAL A 48 -2.78 -5.56 9.51
N SER A 49 -3.27 -5.99 8.36
CA SER A 49 -4.70 -6.09 8.13
C SER A 49 -5.10 -7.40 7.46
N GLU A 50 -6.34 -7.78 7.69
CA GLU A 50 -7.03 -8.87 7.02
C GLU A 50 -8.35 -8.32 6.48
N ASP A 51 -8.43 -8.18 5.16
CA ASP A 51 -9.55 -7.52 4.51
C ASP A 51 -10.08 -8.36 3.35
N MET A 52 -11.34 -8.14 2.99
CA MET A 52 -11.92 -8.67 1.78
C MET A 52 -11.62 -7.72 0.63
N THR A 53 -11.10 -8.26 -0.47
CA THR A 53 -11.02 -7.51 -1.72
C THR A 53 -12.41 -7.28 -2.28
N GLN A 54 -12.57 -6.24 -3.10
CA GLN A 54 -13.85 -5.85 -3.70
C GLN A 54 -13.67 -5.58 -5.20
N PRO A 55 -14.73 -5.65 -6.00
CA PRO A 55 -14.65 -5.27 -7.40
C PRO A 55 -14.04 -3.87 -7.58
N TYR A 56 -13.27 -3.69 -8.64
CA TYR A 56 -12.61 -2.42 -8.94
C TYR A 56 -13.56 -1.23 -8.91
N ALA A 57 -14.78 -1.39 -9.43
CA ALA A 57 -15.78 -0.33 -9.48
C ALA A 57 -16.29 0.10 -8.10
N GLU A 58 -16.13 -0.74 -7.07
CA GLU A 58 -16.57 -0.45 -5.70
C GLU A 58 -15.45 0.13 -4.84
N ARG A 59 -14.21 0.15 -5.35
CA ARG A 59 -13.07 0.75 -4.65
C ARG A 59 -12.85 2.17 -5.10
N ARG A 60 -12.24 2.96 -4.24
CA ARG A 60 -11.91 4.37 -4.52
C ARG A 60 -10.41 4.55 -4.67
N ALA A 61 -10.01 5.38 -5.62
CA ALA A 61 -8.64 5.82 -5.74
C ALA A 61 -8.32 6.84 -4.66
N GLU A 62 -7.12 6.75 -4.12
CA GLU A 62 -6.65 7.58 -3.01
C GLU A 62 -5.20 8.04 -3.23
N TYR A 63 -4.80 9.07 -2.50
CA TYR A 63 -3.39 9.44 -2.35
C TYR A 63 -3.15 10.01 -0.94
N HIS A 64 -1.88 10.06 -0.56
CA HIS A 64 -1.42 10.57 0.71
C HIS A 64 -0.50 11.76 0.48
N ALA A 65 -0.40 12.68 1.43
CA ALA A 65 0.41 13.87 1.29
C ALA A 65 1.73 13.80 2.07
N ARG A 66 1.76 13.05 3.19
CA ARG A 66 2.90 13.03 4.11
C ARG A 66 3.64 11.70 4.16
N TYR A 67 2.93 10.60 4.06
CA TYR A 67 3.51 9.27 4.20
C TYR A 67 3.67 8.58 2.85
N LEU A 68 4.80 7.91 2.71
CA LEU A 68 5.02 6.90 1.69
C LEU A 68 4.44 5.58 2.18
N ASP A 69 3.80 4.83 1.30
CA ASP A 69 3.30 3.49 1.58
C ASP A 69 4.23 2.43 0.99
N ILE A 70 4.55 1.41 1.78
CA ILE A 70 5.05 0.14 1.26
C ILE A 70 3.97 -0.89 1.58
N GLN A 71 3.32 -1.42 0.56
CA GLN A 71 2.24 -2.39 0.73
C GLN A 71 2.73 -3.78 0.32
N ILE A 72 2.62 -4.73 1.25
CA ILE A 72 3.14 -6.09 1.09
C ILE A 72 2.00 -7.08 1.26
N VAL A 73 1.81 -7.97 0.28
CA VAL A 73 0.86 -9.07 0.41
C VAL A 73 1.50 -10.22 1.15
N LEU A 74 0.91 -10.62 2.27
CA LEU A 74 1.37 -11.76 3.06
C LEU A 74 0.66 -13.05 2.67
N LYS A 75 -0.65 -12.99 2.44
CA LYS A 75 -1.48 -14.13 2.01
C LYS A 75 -2.58 -13.67 1.07
N GLY A 76 -2.89 -14.50 0.07
CA GLY A 76 -3.91 -14.22 -0.93
C GLY A 76 -3.37 -13.43 -2.10
N GLN A 77 -4.26 -12.78 -2.80
CA GLN A 77 -3.95 -11.91 -3.94
C GLN A 77 -4.69 -10.59 -3.81
N GLU A 78 -4.05 -9.55 -4.23
CA GLU A 78 -4.65 -8.21 -4.25
C GLU A 78 -4.44 -7.56 -5.62
N GLY A 79 -5.53 -7.11 -6.24
CA GLY A 79 -5.44 -6.22 -7.38
C GLY A 79 -5.31 -4.77 -6.89
N MET A 80 -4.56 -3.98 -7.63
CA MET A 80 -4.47 -2.54 -7.41
C MET A 80 -4.52 -1.82 -8.74
N THR A 81 -5.13 -0.63 -8.75
CA THR A 81 -4.91 0.30 -9.84
C THR A 81 -4.01 1.43 -9.36
N PHE A 82 -3.33 2.06 -10.28
CA PHE A 82 -2.50 3.23 -10.02
C PHE A 82 -2.48 4.14 -11.24
N SER A 83 -2.12 5.40 -11.05
CA SER A 83 -1.94 6.35 -12.13
C SER A 83 -0.49 6.83 -12.13
N THR A 84 0.05 7.04 -13.33
CA THR A 84 1.37 7.67 -13.53
C THR A 84 1.25 9.17 -13.74
N LEU A 85 0.03 9.69 -13.75
CA LEU A 85 -0.25 11.11 -13.92
C LEU A 85 -0.41 11.78 -12.56
N PRO A 86 -0.20 13.11 -12.49
CA PRO A 86 -0.50 13.87 -11.28
C PRO A 86 -1.96 13.68 -10.87
N HIS A 87 -2.22 13.69 -9.57
CA HIS A 87 -3.59 13.60 -9.08
C HIS A 87 -4.41 14.82 -9.48
N GLY A 88 -5.69 14.59 -9.72
CA GLY A 88 -6.65 15.69 -9.91
C GLY A 88 -7.16 16.25 -8.58
N THR A 89 -8.29 16.93 -8.65
CA THR A 89 -8.96 17.48 -7.47
C THR A 89 -9.70 16.36 -6.73
N PRO A 90 -9.45 16.15 -5.42
CA PRO A 90 -10.19 15.14 -4.67
C PRO A 90 -11.65 15.56 -4.46
N ASP A 91 -12.53 14.57 -4.41
CA ASP A 91 -13.92 14.77 -4.00
C ASP A 91 -14.10 14.62 -2.49
N THR A 92 -13.16 13.97 -1.81
CA THR A 92 -13.12 13.84 -0.36
C THR A 92 -11.69 14.10 0.10
N ASP A 93 -11.50 15.14 0.91
CA ASP A 93 -10.17 15.57 1.37
C ASP A 93 -10.09 15.48 2.90
N TRP A 94 -9.38 14.45 3.37
CA TRP A 94 -9.04 14.25 4.79
C TRP A 94 -7.51 14.30 5.01
N LEU A 95 -6.79 15.01 4.16
CA LEU A 95 -5.32 15.07 4.24
C LEU A 95 -4.82 15.65 5.56
N ALA A 96 -5.49 16.69 6.06
CA ALA A 96 -5.07 17.34 7.30
C ALA A 96 -5.13 16.42 8.52
N ASP A 97 -6.19 15.62 8.64
CA ASP A 97 -6.43 14.80 9.84
C ASP A 97 -5.95 13.36 9.68
N LYS A 98 -6.11 12.78 8.50
CA LYS A 98 -5.90 11.33 8.25
C LYS A 98 -4.86 11.04 7.19
N ASP A 99 -4.30 12.05 6.56
CA ASP A 99 -3.34 11.92 5.45
C ASP A 99 -3.90 11.08 4.29
N ILE A 100 -5.16 11.27 3.96
CA ILE A 100 -5.80 10.58 2.83
C ILE A 100 -6.77 11.51 2.11
N ALA A 101 -6.74 11.45 0.80
CA ALA A 101 -7.76 12.07 -0.06
C ALA A 101 -8.23 11.05 -1.08
N PHE A 102 -9.52 11.09 -1.39
CA PHE A 102 -10.14 10.24 -2.39
C PHE A 102 -10.46 11.02 -3.65
N LEU A 103 -10.28 10.38 -4.78
CA LEU A 103 -10.51 10.94 -6.07
C LEU A 103 -11.80 10.38 -6.68
N PRO A 104 -12.50 11.17 -7.52
CA PRO A 104 -13.54 10.59 -8.36
C PRO A 104 -12.92 9.55 -9.28
N GLU A 105 -13.78 8.74 -9.91
CA GLU A 105 -13.32 7.67 -10.81
C GLU A 105 -12.32 8.20 -11.82
N GLY A 106 -11.13 7.60 -11.82
CA GLY A 106 -10.00 8.10 -12.58
C GLY A 106 -9.97 7.56 -14.01
N GLU A 107 -9.51 8.40 -14.92
CA GLU A 107 -9.11 7.98 -16.25
C GLU A 107 -7.68 7.45 -16.23
N GLN A 108 -7.35 6.55 -17.14
CA GLN A 108 -5.99 6.03 -17.36
C GLN A 108 -5.39 5.26 -16.18
N GLU A 109 -6.21 4.52 -15.47
CA GLU A 109 -5.72 3.60 -14.44
C GLU A 109 -4.97 2.42 -15.08
N LYS A 110 -3.84 2.09 -14.45
CA LYS A 110 -3.08 0.88 -14.74
C LYS A 110 -3.33 -0.13 -13.63
N THR A 111 -3.30 -1.40 -13.96
CA THR A 111 -3.59 -2.46 -12.99
C THR A 111 -2.35 -3.31 -12.75
N VAL A 112 -2.17 -3.70 -11.50
CA VAL A 112 -1.20 -4.70 -11.09
C VAL A 112 -1.86 -5.73 -10.19
N VAL A 113 -1.43 -6.98 -10.28
CA VAL A 113 -1.85 -8.06 -9.39
C VAL A 113 -0.66 -8.44 -8.52
N LEU A 114 -0.84 -8.33 -7.19
CA LEU A 114 0.16 -8.72 -6.21
C LEU A 114 -0.19 -10.08 -5.62
N SER A 115 0.79 -10.97 -5.60
CA SER A 115 0.72 -12.28 -4.97
C SER A 115 1.54 -12.29 -3.68
N GLU A 116 1.53 -13.38 -2.95
CA GLU A 116 2.27 -13.51 -1.68
C GLU A 116 3.75 -13.15 -1.83
N GLY A 117 4.21 -12.24 -0.99
CA GLY A 117 5.58 -11.73 -1.00
C GLY A 117 5.81 -10.53 -1.90
N ASP A 118 4.88 -10.20 -2.79
CA ASP A 118 4.99 -9.02 -3.62
C ASP A 118 4.76 -7.75 -2.80
N PHE A 119 5.48 -6.69 -3.15
CA PHE A 119 5.28 -5.37 -2.57
C PHE A 119 5.18 -4.30 -3.63
N VAL A 120 4.57 -3.20 -3.26
CA VAL A 120 4.53 -1.97 -4.06
C VAL A 120 4.83 -0.78 -3.15
N VAL A 121 5.54 0.20 -3.70
CA VAL A 121 5.82 1.47 -3.01
C VAL A 121 5.10 2.60 -3.73
N PHE A 122 4.33 3.38 -2.97
CA PHE A 122 3.70 4.61 -3.44
C PHE A 122 4.24 5.80 -2.64
N TRP A 123 4.77 6.79 -3.36
CA TRP A 123 5.19 8.06 -2.76
C TRP A 123 4.00 8.97 -2.50
N PRO A 124 4.15 9.98 -1.64
CA PRO A 124 3.13 11.01 -1.50
C PRO A 124 2.71 11.59 -2.85
N GLY A 125 1.42 11.76 -3.05
CA GLY A 125 0.83 12.25 -4.30
C GLY A 125 0.58 11.19 -5.36
N GLU A 126 1.13 10.00 -5.24
CA GLU A 126 0.88 8.91 -6.20
C GLU A 126 -0.49 8.28 -5.97
N VAL A 127 -1.33 8.35 -7.00
CA VAL A 127 -2.70 7.82 -6.96
C VAL A 127 -2.70 6.31 -7.06
N HIS A 128 -3.42 5.67 -6.15
CA HIS A 128 -3.58 4.22 -6.15
C HIS A 128 -4.94 3.81 -5.59
N LYS A 129 -5.39 2.63 -5.97
CA LYS A 129 -6.67 2.04 -5.54
C LYS A 129 -6.37 0.63 -5.03
N PRO A 130 -6.26 0.44 -3.70
CA PRO A 130 -5.94 -0.86 -3.13
C PRO A 130 -7.17 -1.74 -2.96
N LEU A 131 -6.94 -3.00 -2.57
CA LEU A 131 -7.97 -3.99 -2.19
C LEU A 131 -8.97 -4.31 -3.30
N CYS A 132 -8.50 -4.34 -4.54
CA CYS A 132 -9.32 -4.76 -5.66
C CYS A 132 -9.30 -6.29 -5.81
N ALA A 133 -10.46 -6.85 -6.13
CA ALA A 133 -10.60 -8.29 -6.33
C ALA A 133 -9.88 -8.76 -7.60
N VAL A 134 -9.22 -9.90 -7.50
CA VAL A 134 -8.68 -10.65 -8.64
C VAL A 134 -9.67 -11.79 -8.91
N GLY A 135 -10.57 -11.58 -9.85
CA GLY A 135 -11.72 -12.46 -10.02
C GLY A 135 -12.78 -12.18 -8.95
N ALA A 136 -13.19 -13.18 -8.20
CA ALA A 136 -14.14 -13.01 -7.10
C ALA A 136 -13.48 -12.34 -5.89
N PRO A 137 -14.24 -11.56 -5.09
CA PRO A 137 -13.75 -11.05 -3.80
C PRO A 137 -13.23 -12.19 -2.93
N ALA A 138 -12.09 -11.96 -2.29
CA ALA A 138 -11.44 -12.92 -1.42
C ALA A 138 -10.68 -12.21 -0.30
N GLN A 139 -10.38 -12.95 0.76
CA GLN A 139 -9.62 -12.43 1.88
C GLN A 139 -8.15 -12.27 1.50
N VAL A 140 -7.55 -11.17 1.92
CA VAL A 140 -6.12 -10.89 1.81
C VAL A 140 -5.58 -10.45 3.15
N ARG A 141 -4.41 -10.98 3.51
CA ARG A 141 -3.64 -10.51 4.67
C ARG A 141 -2.46 -9.70 4.14
N LYS A 142 -2.30 -8.49 4.63
CA LYS A 142 -1.29 -7.57 4.12
C LYS A 142 -0.68 -6.71 5.21
N VAL A 143 0.46 -6.15 4.89
CA VAL A 143 1.11 -5.08 5.68
C VAL A 143 1.17 -3.82 4.84
N VAL A 144 0.87 -2.71 5.46
CA VAL A 144 1.14 -1.38 4.90
C VAL A 144 2.13 -0.68 5.82
N VAL A 145 3.35 -0.48 5.34
CA VAL A 145 4.35 0.33 6.06
C VAL A 145 4.10 1.79 5.72
N LYS A 146 4.04 2.60 6.76
CA LYS A 146 3.91 4.06 6.66
C LYS A 146 5.24 4.71 7.03
N MET A 147 5.85 5.40 6.09
CA MET A 147 7.13 6.08 6.27
C MET A 147 6.93 7.58 6.03
N LEU A 148 7.17 8.37 7.06
CA LEU A 148 7.04 9.83 6.96
C LEU A 148 8.12 10.37 6.02
N VAL A 149 7.71 11.17 5.03
CA VAL A 149 8.58 11.80 4.05
C VAL A 149 8.63 13.31 4.31
N GLY A 150 9.81 13.83 4.34
CA GLY A 150 10.03 15.26 4.55
C GLY A 150 10.90 15.57 5.70
#